data_ded6c97e1f4119c82676d050316b9cbf
#
_entry.id   ded6c97e1f4119c82676d050316b9cbf
#
_cell.length_a   1.000
_cell.length_b   1.000
_cell.length_c   1.000
_cell.angle_alpha   90.00
_cell.angle_beta   90.00
_cell.angle_gamma   90.00
#
_symmetry.space_group_name_H-M   'P 1'
#
loop_
_entity.id
_entity.type
_entity.pdbx_description
1 polymer ?
#
loop_
_entity_poly.entity_id
_entity_poly.type
_entity_poly.pdbx_seq_one_letter_code
_entity_poly.pdbx_strand_id
1 'polypeptide(L)'
;RYYFHIARDKELDLKMDPDRDQLIGEFTSPGMDYEVLLEDLPGGSFRVFKKAPKQLKDLYDLARSEETFLVFENERYTFNQVSDLAAQLGNGLLKKFNLNQGDRVAISMRNYPEWVIAFNAITSIGCVVVSMNSLWQSEEMAFALNDSGTKVLIADEERIARYAEIRSQTSVQVVSVRTERWNEIAHSWENLIDYQPSTLGCSSQPDDLATILYTSGSTGHPKGVPSSHRKILNALLSWELDAKLNVELGYVSSNTPVNQPATLLGVPLFHATGSHAVMLASYRPQRKIVSMRKWDVEQAAFLIQREQISSFV
;
A
#
# COMPACT_ATOMS: atom_id res chain seq x y z
N ARG A 1 4.06 -23.57 -2.46
CA ARG A 1 4.61 -24.64 -3.35
C ARG A 1 3.70 -24.97 -4.54
N TYR A 2 2.90 -24.02 -5.04
CA TYR A 2 2.03 -24.26 -6.21
C TYR A 2 2.35 -23.37 -7.41
N TYR A 3 3.51 -22.70 -7.47
CA TYR A 3 3.89 -21.88 -8.64
C TYR A 3 5.26 -22.21 -9.23
N PHE A 4 5.88 -23.37 -8.92
CA PHE A 4 7.12 -23.81 -9.56
C PHE A 4 7.10 -25.28 -9.91
N HIS A 5 6.19 -25.67 -10.83
CA HIS A 5 6.38 -26.80 -11.70
C HIS A 5 6.25 -26.32 -13.14
N ILE A 6 7.23 -25.51 -13.56
CA ILE A 6 7.52 -25.38 -14.98
C ILE A 6 8.55 -26.47 -15.28
N ALA A 7 8.06 -27.52 -15.95
CA ALA A 7 8.92 -28.52 -16.53
C ALA A 7 10.02 -27.83 -17.36
N ARG A 8 11.29 -28.16 -17.08
CA ARG A 8 12.37 -27.99 -18.01
C ARG A 8 12.01 -28.74 -19.29
N ASP A 9 12.27 -28.10 -20.47
CA ASP A 9 12.09 -28.61 -21.80
C ASP A 9 10.69 -28.51 -22.43
N LYS A 10 10.21 -27.26 -22.57
CA LYS A 10 9.52 -26.80 -23.79
C LYS A 10 9.87 -25.33 -23.94
N GLU A 11 10.38 -24.95 -25.10
CA GLU A 11 10.37 -23.56 -25.54
C GLU A 11 9.02 -22.98 -25.12
N LEU A 12 9.04 -21.92 -24.30
CA LEU A 12 7.84 -21.14 -24.00
C LEU A 12 7.47 -20.45 -25.33
N ASP A 13 6.79 -21.20 -26.18
CA ASP A 13 5.91 -20.61 -27.17
C ASP A 13 4.89 -19.81 -26.33
N LEU A 14 5.08 -18.52 -26.23
CA LEU A 14 4.07 -17.55 -25.81
C LEU A 14 2.96 -17.55 -26.88
N LYS A 15 2.32 -18.72 -27.08
CA LYS A 15 1.04 -18.78 -27.77
C LYS A 15 0.08 -18.03 -26.88
N MET A 16 -0.25 -16.83 -27.33
CA MET A 16 -1.39 -16.10 -26.80
C MET A 16 -2.56 -17.09 -26.75
N ASP A 17 -3.16 -17.23 -25.59
CA ASP A 17 -4.37 -18.05 -25.43
C ASP A 17 -5.51 -17.31 -26.14
N PRO A 18 -6.02 -17.78 -27.29
CA PRO A 18 -7.05 -17.05 -28.04
C PRO A 18 -8.29 -16.75 -27.22
N ASP A 19 -8.65 -17.67 -26.30
CA ASP A 19 -9.82 -17.50 -25.43
C ASP A 19 -9.58 -16.36 -24.43
N ARG A 20 -8.35 -16.23 -23.92
CA ARG A 20 -7.97 -15.16 -23.00
C ARG A 20 -8.00 -13.79 -23.69
N ASP A 21 -7.49 -13.68 -24.91
CA ASP A 21 -7.48 -12.43 -25.66
C ASP A 21 -8.91 -11.99 -26.03
N GLN A 22 -9.76 -12.94 -26.41
CA GLN A 22 -11.18 -12.67 -26.65
C GLN A 22 -11.85 -12.12 -25.39
N LEU A 23 -11.68 -12.78 -24.24
CA LEU A 23 -12.25 -12.33 -22.94
C LEU A 23 -11.71 -10.97 -22.51
N ILE A 24 -10.42 -10.69 -22.72
CA ILE A 24 -9.85 -9.34 -22.48
C ILE A 24 -10.60 -8.32 -23.34
N GLY A 25 -10.80 -8.58 -24.63
CA GLY A 25 -11.55 -7.71 -25.53
C GLY A 25 -12.98 -7.47 -25.07
N GLU A 26 -13.66 -8.51 -24.61
CA GLU A 26 -15.04 -8.43 -24.10
C GLU A 26 -15.10 -7.59 -22.82
N PHE A 27 -14.27 -7.89 -21.81
CA PHE A 27 -14.30 -7.18 -20.52
C PHE A 27 -13.82 -5.74 -20.58
N THR A 28 -12.98 -5.39 -21.60
CA THR A 28 -12.46 -4.02 -21.77
C THR A 28 -13.24 -3.20 -22.77
N SER A 29 -14.32 -3.77 -23.35
CA SER A 29 -15.17 -3.10 -24.35
C SER A 29 -16.02 -1.96 -23.74
N PRO A 30 -16.54 -1.02 -24.55
CA PRO A 30 -17.36 0.08 -24.08
C PRO A 30 -18.56 -0.37 -23.23
N GLY A 31 -18.76 0.27 -22.06
CA GLY A 31 -19.84 -0.03 -21.12
C GLY A 31 -19.49 -1.05 -20.06
N MET A 32 -18.45 -1.87 -20.27
CA MET A 32 -18.03 -2.89 -19.30
C MET A 32 -17.30 -2.28 -18.09
N ASP A 33 -17.14 -3.09 -17.02
CA ASP A 33 -16.51 -2.61 -15.77
C ASP A 33 -15.04 -2.26 -15.92
N TYR A 34 -14.36 -2.94 -16.84
CA TYR A 34 -12.96 -2.70 -17.15
C TYR A 34 -12.78 -1.97 -18.50
N GLU A 35 -13.79 -1.17 -18.92
CA GLU A 35 -13.69 -0.39 -20.17
C GLU A 35 -12.37 0.39 -20.21
N VAL A 36 -11.63 0.20 -21.31
CA VAL A 36 -10.33 0.85 -21.56
C VAL A 36 -10.49 1.97 -22.58
N LEU A 37 -9.90 3.12 -22.27
CA LEU A 37 -9.79 4.27 -23.16
C LEU A 37 -8.31 4.49 -23.51
N LEU A 38 -8.08 5.18 -24.64
CA LEU A 38 -6.80 5.82 -24.94
C LEU A 38 -6.86 7.27 -24.46
N GLU A 39 -5.92 7.65 -23.62
CA GLU A 39 -5.73 9.03 -23.17
C GLU A 39 -4.35 9.53 -23.60
N ASP A 40 -4.31 10.76 -24.13
CA ASP A 40 -3.05 11.43 -24.44
C ASP A 40 -2.54 12.10 -23.16
N LEU A 41 -1.45 11.57 -22.64
CA LEU A 41 -0.79 12.02 -21.42
C LEU A 41 0.65 12.47 -21.75
N PRO A 42 1.32 13.20 -20.87
CA PRO A 42 2.73 13.51 -21.03
C PRO A 42 3.55 12.22 -21.24
N GLY A 43 4.17 12.09 -22.42
CA GLY A 43 4.93 10.90 -22.81
C GLY A 43 4.25 10.00 -23.84
N GLY A 44 3.02 10.27 -24.27
CA GLY A 44 2.32 9.55 -25.33
C GLY A 44 0.87 9.18 -25.02
N SER A 45 0.27 8.36 -25.89
CA SER A 45 -1.07 7.80 -25.67
C SER A 45 -0.99 6.52 -24.85
N PHE A 46 -1.77 6.46 -23.76
CA PHE A 46 -1.79 5.35 -22.82
C PHE A 46 -3.18 4.72 -22.72
N ARG A 47 -3.21 3.41 -22.52
CA ARG A 47 -4.43 2.70 -22.17
C ARG A 47 -4.74 2.95 -20.69
N VAL A 48 -5.94 3.42 -20.37
CA VAL A 48 -6.40 3.67 -19.00
C VAL A 48 -7.79 3.08 -18.79
N PHE A 49 -8.07 2.60 -17.60
CA PHE A 49 -9.41 2.14 -17.26
C PHE A 49 -10.32 3.36 -17.02
N LYS A 50 -11.39 3.46 -17.81
CA LYS A 50 -12.36 4.58 -17.75
C LYS A 50 -13.01 4.73 -16.38
N LYS A 51 -13.33 3.62 -15.72
CA LYS A 51 -13.98 3.56 -14.41
C LYS A 51 -12.99 3.51 -13.24
N ALA A 52 -11.70 3.72 -13.46
CA ALA A 52 -10.73 3.79 -12.38
C ALA A 52 -11.06 4.96 -11.44
N PRO A 53 -10.92 4.78 -10.11
CA PRO A 53 -10.92 5.90 -9.18
C PRO A 53 -9.87 6.93 -9.59
N LYS A 54 -10.09 8.21 -9.31
CA LYS A 54 -9.16 9.28 -9.71
C LYS A 54 -7.94 9.32 -8.80
N GLN A 55 -8.12 9.00 -7.54
CA GLN A 55 -7.07 9.02 -6.52
C GLN A 55 -7.26 7.85 -5.52
N LEU A 56 -6.22 7.53 -4.77
CA LEU A 56 -6.27 6.42 -3.79
C LEU A 56 -7.33 6.64 -2.71
N LYS A 57 -7.58 7.90 -2.32
CA LYS A 57 -8.65 8.22 -1.37
C LYS A 57 -10.02 7.73 -1.84
N ASP A 58 -10.32 7.85 -3.14
CA ASP A 58 -11.60 7.38 -3.68
C ASP A 58 -11.73 5.85 -3.53
N LEU A 59 -10.61 5.10 -3.66
CA LEU A 59 -10.58 3.65 -3.40
C LEU A 59 -10.92 3.35 -1.94
N TYR A 60 -10.37 4.11 -0.99
CA TYR A 60 -10.64 3.92 0.44
C TYR A 60 -12.09 4.26 0.79
N ASP A 61 -12.61 5.37 0.25
CA ASP A 61 -13.98 5.82 0.50
C ASP A 61 -15.02 4.81 -0.03
N LEU A 62 -14.77 4.24 -1.21
CA LEU A 62 -15.64 3.21 -1.80
C LEU A 62 -15.64 1.90 -1.02
N ALA A 63 -14.58 1.60 -0.29
CA ALA A 63 -14.43 0.35 0.47
C ALA A 63 -14.92 0.45 1.93
N ARG A 64 -15.43 1.60 2.37
CA ARG A 64 -15.90 1.78 3.76
C ARG A 64 -16.97 0.77 4.13
N SER A 65 -16.75 0.05 5.23
CA SER A 65 -17.68 -0.96 5.76
C SER A 65 -17.31 -1.34 7.20
N GLU A 66 -18.17 -2.12 7.85
CA GLU A 66 -17.91 -2.73 9.16
C GLU A 66 -17.16 -4.07 9.07
N GLU A 67 -16.82 -4.53 7.87
CA GLU A 67 -15.99 -5.72 7.68
C GLU A 67 -14.59 -5.50 8.27
N THR A 68 -14.01 -6.56 8.83
CA THR A 68 -12.65 -6.50 9.38
C THR A 68 -11.64 -6.31 8.26
N PHE A 69 -10.82 -5.25 8.36
CA PHE A 69 -9.74 -5.00 7.40
C PHE A 69 -8.39 -5.47 7.90
N LEU A 70 -7.99 -5.03 9.11
CA LEU A 70 -6.69 -5.35 9.69
C LEU A 70 -6.82 -6.20 10.94
N VAL A 71 -5.97 -7.20 11.04
CA VAL A 71 -5.76 -7.99 12.25
C VAL A 71 -4.28 -8.03 12.56
N PHE A 72 -3.91 -7.59 13.76
CA PHE A 72 -2.54 -7.64 14.27
C PHE A 72 -2.58 -8.05 15.75
N GLU A 73 -2.02 -9.22 16.07
CA GLU A 73 -2.08 -9.81 17.41
C GLU A 73 -3.53 -9.91 17.94
N ASN A 74 -3.91 -9.08 18.92
CA ASN A 74 -5.27 -9.00 19.46
C ASN A 74 -6.05 -7.76 18.96
N GLU A 75 -5.43 -6.95 18.10
CA GLU A 75 -6.04 -5.75 17.56
C GLU A 75 -6.81 -6.09 16.28
N ARG A 76 -7.99 -5.47 16.13
CA ARG A 76 -8.86 -5.59 14.97
C ARG A 76 -9.39 -4.23 14.58
N TYR A 77 -9.31 -3.93 13.29
CA TYR A 77 -9.81 -2.69 12.72
C TYR A 77 -10.71 -2.99 11.53
N THR A 78 -11.89 -2.38 11.49
CA THR A 78 -12.76 -2.41 10.31
C THR A 78 -12.24 -1.44 9.24
N PHE A 79 -12.76 -1.54 8.01
CA PHE A 79 -12.46 -0.57 6.96
C PHE A 79 -12.86 0.85 7.40
N ASN A 80 -14.01 1.00 8.10
CA ASN A 80 -14.43 2.29 8.66
C ASN A 80 -13.44 2.83 9.66
N GLN A 81 -13.00 2.02 10.63
CA GLN A 81 -12.06 2.43 11.67
C GLN A 81 -10.71 2.87 11.07
N VAL A 82 -10.18 2.13 10.08
CA VAL A 82 -8.95 2.52 9.39
C VAL A 82 -9.12 3.85 8.66
N SER A 83 -10.24 4.06 7.99
CA SER A 83 -10.54 5.34 7.31
C SER A 83 -10.64 6.51 8.29
N ASP A 84 -11.30 6.31 9.43
CA ASP A 84 -11.47 7.36 10.44
C ASP A 84 -10.14 7.73 11.10
N LEU A 85 -9.33 6.72 11.49
CA LEU A 85 -7.99 6.94 12.02
C LEU A 85 -7.07 7.62 11.00
N ALA A 86 -7.17 7.25 9.72
CA ALA A 86 -6.43 7.91 8.66
C ALA A 86 -6.85 9.39 8.49
N ALA A 87 -8.14 9.69 8.62
CA ALA A 87 -8.62 11.07 8.58
C ALA A 87 -8.13 11.89 9.78
N GLN A 88 -8.15 11.31 10.98
CA GLN A 88 -7.59 11.93 12.20
C GLN A 88 -6.10 12.23 12.04
N LEU A 89 -5.32 11.21 11.66
CA LEU A 89 -3.88 11.36 11.43
C LEU A 89 -3.58 12.41 10.35
N GLY A 90 -4.31 12.38 9.23
CA GLY A 90 -4.13 13.34 8.14
C GLY A 90 -4.36 14.78 8.61
N ASN A 91 -5.40 15.03 9.40
CA ASN A 91 -5.64 16.33 10.03
C ASN A 91 -4.51 16.74 10.98
N GLY A 92 -4.05 15.79 11.81
CA GLY A 92 -2.92 16.00 12.71
C GLY A 92 -1.65 16.40 11.96
N LEU A 93 -1.32 15.67 10.89
CA LEU A 93 -0.16 15.93 10.03
C LEU A 93 -0.23 17.34 9.39
N LEU A 94 -1.37 17.69 8.80
CA LEU A 94 -1.57 19.01 8.19
C LEU A 94 -1.39 20.14 9.19
N LYS A 95 -2.04 20.05 10.35
CA LYS A 95 -2.03 21.10 11.37
C LYS A 95 -0.69 21.21 12.07
N LYS A 96 -0.06 20.08 12.40
CA LYS A 96 1.18 20.05 13.19
C LYS A 96 2.41 20.44 12.37
N PHE A 97 2.49 19.96 11.13
CA PHE A 97 3.69 20.09 10.30
C PHE A 97 3.52 21.03 9.10
N ASN A 98 2.37 21.69 8.97
CA ASN A 98 2.05 22.62 7.89
C ASN A 98 2.37 22.03 6.51
N LEU A 99 1.92 20.78 6.28
CA LEU A 99 2.15 20.08 5.02
C LEU A 99 1.30 20.64 3.89
N ASN A 100 1.87 20.63 2.70
CA ASN A 100 1.19 21.01 1.46
C ASN A 100 1.08 19.79 0.53
N GLN A 101 0.19 19.88 -0.46
CA GLN A 101 0.10 18.87 -1.50
C GLN A 101 1.47 18.62 -2.15
N GLY A 102 1.80 17.34 -2.35
CA GLY A 102 3.09 16.90 -2.89
C GLY A 102 4.24 16.85 -1.88
N ASP A 103 4.04 17.26 -0.63
CA ASP A 103 5.05 17.06 0.41
C ASP A 103 5.26 15.58 0.71
N ARG A 104 6.51 15.18 0.99
CA ARG A 104 6.88 13.79 1.24
C ARG A 104 6.86 13.48 2.72
N VAL A 105 6.15 12.39 3.04
CA VAL A 105 6.10 11.82 4.38
C VAL A 105 6.60 10.39 4.32
N ALA A 106 7.69 10.10 5.03
CA ALA A 106 8.28 8.78 5.06
C ALA A 106 7.62 7.88 6.11
N ILE A 107 7.47 6.60 5.78
CA ILE A 107 7.05 5.54 6.70
C ILE A 107 8.19 4.54 6.84
N SER A 108 8.69 4.36 8.06
CA SER A 108 9.75 3.41 8.37
C SER A 108 9.42 2.65 9.65
N MET A 109 8.74 1.52 9.52
CA MET A 109 8.33 0.65 10.63
C MET A 109 8.06 -0.79 10.15
N ARG A 110 7.81 -1.70 11.08
CA ARG A 110 7.32 -3.05 10.80
C ARG A 110 5.89 -3.02 10.23
N ASN A 111 5.35 -4.20 9.90
CA ASN A 111 3.99 -4.38 9.38
C ASN A 111 2.91 -4.16 10.48
N TYR A 112 2.92 -2.98 11.09
CA TYR A 112 1.92 -2.56 12.06
C TYR A 112 0.66 -2.00 11.38
N PRO A 113 -0.50 -2.02 12.03
CA PRO A 113 -1.69 -1.32 11.54
C PRO A 113 -1.44 0.16 11.23
N GLU A 114 -0.60 0.81 12.02
CA GLU A 114 -0.22 2.22 11.84
C GLU A 114 0.47 2.47 10.49
N TRP A 115 1.15 1.47 9.91
CA TRP A 115 1.72 1.61 8.56
C TRP A 115 0.62 1.83 7.52
N VAL A 116 -0.46 1.04 7.60
CA VAL A 116 -1.60 1.14 6.67
C VAL A 116 -2.36 2.44 6.89
N ILE A 117 -2.61 2.79 8.16
CA ILE A 117 -3.29 4.04 8.53
C ILE A 117 -2.49 5.26 8.06
N ALA A 118 -1.16 5.26 8.24
CA ALA A 118 -0.29 6.33 7.77
C ALA A 118 -0.29 6.45 6.24
N PHE A 119 -0.21 5.32 5.53
CA PHE A 119 -0.27 5.33 4.07
C PHE A 119 -1.57 5.96 3.55
N ASN A 120 -2.71 5.55 4.14
CA ASN A 120 -4.01 6.11 3.78
C ASN A 120 -4.10 7.60 4.11
N ALA A 121 -3.65 8.00 5.30
CA ALA A 121 -3.65 9.39 5.74
C ALA A 121 -2.85 10.29 4.78
N ILE A 122 -1.60 9.92 4.52
CA ILE A 122 -0.67 10.68 3.69
C ILE A 122 -1.22 10.86 2.26
N THR A 123 -1.67 9.77 1.64
CA THR A 123 -2.20 9.82 0.27
C THR A 123 -3.55 10.56 0.20
N SER A 124 -4.35 10.53 1.28
CA SER A 124 -5.66 11.20 1.34
C SER A 124 -5.53 12.72 1.52
N ILE A 125 -4.43 13.22 2.08
CA ILE A 125 -4.17 14.66 2.20
C ILE A 125 -3.38 15.22 1.01
N GLY A 126 -3.14 14.41 -0.04
CA GLY A 126 -2.39 14.82 -1.23
C GLY A 126 -0.87 14.87 -1.03
N CYS A 127 -0.36 14.30 0.06
CA CYS A 127 1.06 14.10 0.29
C CYS A 127 1.56 12.82 -0.36
N VAL A 128 2.87 12.68 -0.50
CA VAL A 128 3.54 11.54 -1.13
C VAL A 128 4.12 10.63 -0.06
N VAL A 129 3.73 9.37 -0.05
CA VAL A 129 4.33 8.35 0.82
C VAL A 129 5.73 8.01 0.33
N VAL A 130 6.72 8.13 1.19
CA VAL A 130 8.05 7.57 0.97
C VAL A 130 8.16 6.27 1.76
N SER A 131 8.04 5.13 1.07
CA SER A 131 8.14 3.81 1.69
C SER A 131 9.59 3.43 1.91
N MET A 132 10.05 3.50 3.15
CA MET A 132 11.43 3.20 3.51
C MET A 132 11.59 1.75 3.94
N ASN A 133 12.65 1.11 3.46
CA ASN A 133 12.99 -0.23 3.91
C ASN A 133 13.29 -0.24 5.42
N SER A 134 12.46 -0.92 6.19
CA SER A 134 12.59 -1.00 7.64
C SER A 134 13.83 -1.75 8.14
N LEU A 135 14.61 -2.36 7.24
CA LEU A 135 15.86 -3.05 7.56
C LEU A 135 17.10 -2.19 7.33
N TRP A 136 16.96 -1.02 6.71
CA TRP A 136 18.08 -0.10 6.46
C TRP A 136 18.75 0.36 7.74
N GLN A 137 20.06 0.57 7.64
CA GLN A 137 20.85 1.21 8.67
C GLN A 137 20.75 2.74 8.55
N SER A 138 21.39 3.44 9.45
CA SER A 138 21.30 4.91 9.58
C SER A 138 21.73 5.64 8.31
N GLU A 139 22.81 5.22 7.64
CA GLU A 139 23.33 5.85 6.43
C GLU A 139 22.36 5.77 5.24
N GLU A 140 21.75 4.60 5.00
CA GLU A 140 20.78 4.40 3.94
C GLU A 140 19.51 5.21 4.22
N MET A 141 19.10 5.28 5.50
CA MET A 141 17.99 6.11 5.95
C MET A 141 18.27 7.59 5.69
N ALA A 142 19.46 8.11 6.05
CA ALA A 142 19.85 9.48 5.80
C ALA A 142 19.80 9.83 4.31
N PHE A 143 20.36 8.94 3.48
CA PHE A 143 20.31 9.11 2.04
C PHE A 143 18.88 9.24 1.52
N ALA A 144 18.01 8.31 1.85
CA ALA A 144 16.64 8.31 1.32
C ALA A 144 15.78 9.47 1.83
N LEU A 145 15.96 9.90 3.08
CA LEU A 145 15.28 11.08 3.63
C LEU A 145 15.67 12.35 2.90
N ASN A 146 16.96 12.53 2.59
CA ASN A 146 17.48 13.70 1.88
C ASN A 146 17.15 13.66 0.38
N ASP A 147 17.34 12.50 -0.28
CA ASP A 147 17.08 12.32 -1.71
C ASP A 147 15.59 12.54 -2.05
N SER A 148 14.69 12.02 -1.23
CA SER A 148 13.26 12.26 -1.40
C SER A 148 12.80 13.66 -0.98
N GLY A 149 13.59 14.39 -0.24
CA GLY A 149 13.20 15.66 0.39
C GLY A 149 12.04 15.48 1.38
N THR A 150 12.09 14.41 2.17
CA THR A 150 11.09 14.09 3.19
C THR A 150 10.99 15.20 4.23
N LYS A 151 9.78 15.59 4.61
CA LYS A 151 9.50 16.55 5.68
C LYS A 151 9.20 15.91 7.03
N VAL A 152 8.50 14.77 7.02
CA VAL A 152 8.09 14.05 8.21
C VAL A 152 8.44 12.57 8.07
N LEU A 153 8.99 11.98 9.12
CA LEU A 153 9.26 10.54 9.25
C LEU A 153 8.34 9.96 10.31
N ILE A 154 7.52 8.98 9.93
CA ILE A 154 6.69 8.19 10.86
C ILE A 154 7.40 6.86 11.09
N ALA A 155 7.82 6.59 12.31
CA ALA A 155 8.71 5.46 12.58
C ALA A 155 8.44 4.80 13.93
N ASP A 156 8.76 3.50 14.02
CA ASP A 156 8.77 2.76 15.28
C ASP A 156 10.09 2.95 16.06
N GLU A 157 10.13 2.46 17.29
CA GLU A 157 11.26 2.66 18.21
C GLU A 157 12.62 2.31 17.59
N GLU A 158 12.74 1.15 16.92
CA GLU A 158 14.00 0.69 16.34
C GLU A 158 14.49 1.62 15.21
N ARG A 159 13.55 2.21 14.43
CA ARG A 159 13.89 3.12 13.32
C ARG A 159 14.18 4.53 13.82
N ILE A 160 13.51 4.95 14.89
CA ILE A 160 13.84 6.24 15.54
C ILE A 160 15.23 6.17 16.17
N ALA A 161 15.65 5.02 16.76
CA ALA A 161 17.00 4.84 17.26
C ALA A 161 18.06 5.04 16.16
N ARG A 162 17.83 4.50 14.96
CA ARG A 162 18.71 4.71 13.79
C ARG A 162 18.69 6.16 13.30
N TYR A 163 17.50 6.77 13.27
CA TYR A 163 17.36 8.20 12.93
C TYR A 163 18.12 9.11 13.90
N ALA A 164 18.13 8.79 15.19
CA ALA A 164 18.84 9.58 16.20
C ALA A 164 20.34 9.73 15.90
N GLU A 165 20.97 8.70 15.30
CA GLU A 165 22.38 8.73 14.90
C GLU A 165 22.67 9.71 13.75
N ILE A 166 21.66 9.97 12.90
CA ILE A 166 21.78 10.82 11.70
C ILE A 166 20.99 12.15 11.83
N ARG A 167 20.46 12.45 13.01
CA ARG A 167 19.59 13.63 13.22
C ARG A 167 20.24 14.94 12.78
N SER A 168 21.54 15.08 12.93
CA SER A 168 22.28 16.29 12.49
C SER A 168 22.43 16.40 10.99
N GLN A 169 22.14 15.35 10.23
CA GLN A 169 22.29 15.29 8.77
C GLN A 169 20.97 15.55 8.03
N THR A 170 19.86 15.70 8.76
CA THR A 170 18.52 15.85 8.18
C THR A 170 17.74 16.92 8.94
N SER A 171 16.75 17.54 8.28
CA SER A 171 15.82 18.49 8.91
C SER A 171 14.40 17.92 9.09
N VAL A 172 14.28 16.60 9.13
CA VAL A 172 13.01 15.89 9.16
C VAL A 172 12.37 15.96 10.54
N GLN A 173 11.05 16.21 10.61
CA GLN A 173 10.27 16.06 11.83
C GLN A 173 9.90 14.59 12.03
N VAL A 174 9.85 14.11 13.27
CA VAL A 174 9.62 12.68 13.56
C VAL A 174 8.30 12.48 14.30
N VAL A 175 7.58 11.42 13.92
CA VAL A 175 6.41 10.90 14.62
C VAL A 175 6.75 9.49 15.14
N SER A 176 6.61 9.28 16.44
CA SER A 176 6.87 8.00 17.09
C SER A 176 5.62 7.12 17.12
N VAL A 177 5.80 5.85 16.74
CA VAL A 177 4.75 4.83 16.76
C VAL A 177 5.10 3.76 17.81
N ARG A 178 4.16 3.44 18.69
CA ARG A 178 4.26 2.38 19.71
C ARG A 178 5.45 2.54 20.66
N THR A 179 5.88 3.78 20.94
CA THR A 179 6.96 4.05 21.89
C THR A 179 6.87 5.46 22.45
N GLU A 180 7.16 5.61 23.72
CA GLU A 180 7.29 6.89 24.42
C GLU A 180 8.75 7.29 24.66
N ARG A 181 9.68 6.40 24.36
CA ARG A 181 11.11 6.57 24.68
C ARG A 181 11.76 7.79 24.01
N TRP A 182 11.19 8.28 22.90
CA TRP A 182 11.78 9.30 22.05
C TRP A 182 11.04 10.64 22.05
N ASN A 183 10.26 10.94 23.11
CA ASN A 183 9.43 12.15 23.20
C ASN A 183 10.24 13.46 23.12
N GLU A 184 11.55 13.43 23.37
CA GLU A 184 12.43 14.60 23.21
C GLU A 184 12.71 14.96 21.74
N ILE A 185 12.60 14.00 20.82
CA ILE A 185 12.92 14.18 19.40
C ILE A 185 11.78 13.83 18.45
N ALA A 186 10.72 13.24 18.96
CA ALA A 186 9.58 12.80 18.18
C ALA A 186 8.26 13.26 18.79
N HIS A 187 7.27 13.52 17.95
CA HIS A 187 5.89 13.73 18.33
C HIS A 187 5.20 12.36 18.47
N SER A 188 4.40 12.16 19.51
CA SER A 188 3.69 10.89 19.65
C SER A 188 2.57 10.74 18.61
N TRP A 189 2.39 9.53 18.12
CA TRP A 189 1.30 9.16 17.23
C TRP A 189 -0.06 9.49 17.82
N GLU A 190 -0.26 9.20 19.12
CA GLU A 190 -1.51 9.39 19.84
C GLU A 190 -1.96 10.85 19.80
N ASN A 191 -1.02 11.79 19.92
CA ASN A 191 -1.32 13.22 19.83
C ASN A 191 -1.77 13.66 18.43
N LEU A 192 -1.42 12.91 17.39
CA LEU A 192 -1.82 13.22 16.03
C LEU A 192 -3.16 12.61 15.63
N ILE A 193 -3.57 11.52 16.25
CA ILE A 193 -4.89 10.92 16.02
C ILE A 193 -5.98 11.46 16.96
N ASP A 194 -5.66 12.35 17.89
CA ASP A 194 -6.65 13.03 18.76
C ASP A 194 -7.43 14.14 18.02
N TYR A 195 -7.07 14.44 16.77
CA TYR A 195 -7.81 15.39 15.95
C TYR A 195 -9.11 14.79 15.46
N GLN A 196 -10.20 15.57 15.53
CA GLN A 196 -11.49 15.11 15.01
C GLN A 196 -11.37 14.75 13.53
N PRO A 197 -11.93 13.60 13.10
CA PRO A 197 -11.96 13.26 11.70
C PRO A 197 -12.76 14.35 10.96
N SER A 198 -12.13 14.97 9.98
CA SER A 198 -12.82 15.87 9.07
C SER A 198 -12.73 15.29 7.67
N THR A 199 -13.66 15.66 6.82
CA THR A 199 -13.56 15.32 5.40
C THR A 199 -12.28 15.93 4.87
N LEU A 200 -11.24 15.09 4.66
CA LEU A 200 -10.00 15.53 4.07
C LEU A 200 -10.28 15.97 2.63
N GLY A 201 -10.35 17.27 2.42
CA GLY A 201 -10.40 17.84 1.09
C GLY A 201 -9.06 17.69 0.42
N CYS A 202 -8.89 16.67 -0.41
CA CYS A 202 -7.75 16.56 -1.29
C CYS A 202 -8.18 16.91 -2.72
N SER A 203 -7.42 17.76 -3.37
CA SER A 203 -7.58 18.10 -4.77
C SER A 203 -6.62 17.36 -5.69
N SER A 204 -6.05 16.22 -5.22
CA SER A 204 -5.09 15.46 -6.01
C SER A 204 -5.66 15.04 -7.35
N GLN A 205 -4.87 15.23 -8.39
CA GLN A 205 -5.18 14.79 -9.73
C GLN A 205 -4.67 13.35 -9.95
N PRO A 206 -5.21 12.60 -10.92
CA PRO A 206 -4.77 11.23 -11.18
C PRO A 206 -3.27 11.08 -11.41
N ASP A 207 -2.63 12.08 -11.99
CA ASP A 207 -1.22 12.06 -12.34
C ASP A 207 -0.31 12.66 -11.25
N ASP A 208 -0.86 13.18 -10.16
CA ASP A 208 -0.07 13.58 -8.99
C ASP A 208 0.61 12.37 -8.35
N LEU A 209 1.81 12.60 -7.82
CA LEU A 209 2.56 11.55 -7.14
C LEU A 209 1.83 11.11 -5.86
N ALA A 210 1.72 9.81 -5.68
CA ALA A 210 1.17 9.19 -4.49
C ALA A 210 2.25 8.49 -3.64
N THR A 211 3.24 7.87 -4.30
CA THR A 211 4.28 7.10 -3.60
C THR A 211 5.65 7.24 -4.23
N ILE A 212 6.68 7.10 -3.41
CA ILE A 212 8.07 6.83 -3.80
C ILE A 212 8.50 5.55 -3.07
N LEU A 213 8.73 4.47 -3.82
CA LEU A 213 9.25 3.23 -3.28
C LEU A 213 10.73 3.10 -3.62
N TYR A 214 11.55 2.82 -2.62
CA TYR A 214 12.98 2.65 -2.85
C TYR A 214 13.33 1.19 -3.16
N THR A 215 14.15 0.99 -4.19
CA THR A 215 14.71 -0.30 -4.58
C THR A 215 16.21 -0.35 -4.28
N SER A 216 16.75 -1.55 -4.04
CA SER A 216 18.20 -1.75 -3.95
C SER A 216 18.83 -1.46 -5.31
N GLY A 217 19.51 -0.31 -5.43
CA GLY A 217 20.20 0.05 -6.65
C GLY A 217 21.45 -0.82 -6.89
N SER A 218 21.69 -1.19 -8.14
CA SER A 218 22.94 -1.86 -8.56
C SER A 218 24.20 -1.00 -8.40
N THR A 219 24.03 0.30 -8.08
CA THR A 219 25.12 1.31 -7.98
C THR A 219 25.48 1.68 -6.55
N GLY A 220 25.05 0.90 -5.55
CA GLY A 220 25.40 1.10 -4.14
C GLY A 220 24.42 1.97 -3.34
N HIS A 221 23.67 2.88 -3.97
CA HIS A 221 22.63 3.66 -3.31
C HIS A 221 21.23 3.23 -3.74
N PRO A 222 20.25 3.24 -2.81
CA PRO A 222 18.85 2.99 -3.15
C PRO A 222 18.33 3.99 -4.18
N LYS A 223 17.42 3.56 -5.06
CA LYS A 223 16.77 4.43 -6.06
C LYS A 223 15.29 4.57 -5.75
N GLY A 224 14.80 5.80 -5.64
CA GLY A 224 13.39 6.12 -5.45
C GLY A 224 12.61 5.97 -6.76
N VAL A 225 11.56 5.15 -6.77
CA VAL A 225 10.66 4.95 -7.90
C VAL A 225 9.34 5.66 -7.63
N PRO A 226 9.06 6.79 -8.31
CA PRO A 226 7.82 7.53 -8.11
C PRO A 226 6.65 6.90 -8.87
N SER A 227 5.49 6.83 -8.23
CA SER A 227 4.24 6.38 -8.84
C SER A 227 3.11 7.35 -8.55
N SER A 228 2.32 7.67 -9.59
CA SER A 228 1.12 8.49 -9.47
C SER A 228 -0.08 7.66 -9.02
N HIS A 229 -1.14 8.33 -8.57
CA HIS A 229 -2.43 7.69 -8.26
C HIS A 229 -2.93 6.85 -9.44
N ARG A 230 -2.91 7.42 -10.65
CA ARG A 230 -3.33 6.73 -11.89
C ARG A 230 -2.55 5.44 -12.11
N LYS A 231 -1.21 5.48 -12.02
CA LYS A 231 -0.38 4.29 -12.26
C LYS A 231 -0.70 3.15 -11.31
N ILE A 232 -0.87 3.49 -10.02
CA ILE A 232 -1.21 2.50 -8.99
C ILE A 232 -2.60 1.93 -9.23
N LEU A 233 -3.62 2.77 -9.43
CA LEU A 233 -5.00 2.34 -9.61
C LEU A 233 -5.20 1.51 -10.89
N ASN A 234 -4.54 1.87 -12.00
CA ASN A 234 -4.57 1.05 -13.21
C ASN A 234 -3.89 -0.31 -13.01
N ALA A 235 -2.79 -0.38 -12.25
CA ALA A 235 -2.17 -1.66 -11.91
C ALA A 235 -3.11 -2.54 -11.07
N LEU A 236 -3.80 -1.97 -10.07
CA LEU A 236 -4.78 -2.70 -9.27
C LEU A 236 -5.93 -3.27 -10.11
N LEU A 237 -6.50 -2.46 -11.01
CA LEU A 237 -7.57 -2.91 -11.92
C LEU A 237 -7.08 -3.96 -12.93
N SER A 238 -5.82 -3.86 -13.38
CA SER A 238 -5.21 -4.90 -14.24
C SER A 238 -5.10 -6.24 -13.51
N TRP A 239 -4.69 -6.25 -12.25
CA TRP A 239 -4.62 -7.48 -11.44
C TRP A 239 -6.02 -8.04 -11.13
N GLU A 240 -7.01 -7.16 -10.90
CA GLU A 240 -8.40 -7.57 -10.69
C GLU A 240 -9.00 -8.19 -11.96
N LEU A 241 -8.76 -7.58 -13.12
CA LEU A 241 -9.15 -8.14 -14.42
C LEU A 241 -8.48 -9.50 -14.65
N ASP A 242 -7.18 -9.62 -14.38
CA ASP A 242 -6.46 -10.89 -14.50
C ASP A 242 -7.06 -11.99 -13.62
N ALA A 243 -7.37 -11.67 -12.36
CA ALA A 243 -8.03 -12.60 -11.45
C ALA A 243 -9.41 -13.04 -11.97
N LYS A 244 -10.20 -12.11 -12.54
CA LYS A 244 -11.50 -12.41 -13.15
C LYS A 244 -11.35 -13.32 -14.38
N LEU A 245 -10.38 -13.03 -15.24
CA LEU A 245 -10.09 -13.87 -16.41
C LEU A 245 -9.73 -15.30 -16.00
N ASN A 246 -8.94 -15.48 -14.95
CA ASN A 246 -8.54 -16.80 -14.46
C ASN A 246 -9.75 -17.60 -13.94
N VAL A 247 -10.76 -16.94 -13.40
CA VAL A 247 -12.03 -17.59 -13.01
C VAL A 247 -12.84 -17.99 -14.24
N GLU A 248 -13.01 -17.11 -15.22
CA GLU A 248 -13.78 -17.37 -16.45
C GLU A 248 -13.15 -18.48 -17.30
N LEU A 249 -11.83 -18.56 -17.34
CA LEU A 249 -11.07 -19.61 -18.02
C LEU A 249 -11.05 -20.93 -17.24
N GLY A 250 -11.66 -20.98 -16.03
CA GLY A 250 -11.71 -22.17 -15.22
C GLY A 250 -10.38 -22.55 -14.53
N TYR A 251 -9.39 -21.65 -14.53
CA TYR A 251 -8.12 -21.88 -13.85
C TYR A 251 -8.24 -21.76 -12.32
N VAL A 252 -9.23 -21.02 -11.87
CA VAL A 252 -9.58 -20.82 -10.46
C VAL A 252 -11.08 -21.09 -10.28
N SER A 253 -11.44 -21.76 -9.18
CA SER A 253 -12.86 -22.04 -8.87
C SER A 253 -13.64 -20.73 -8.66
N SER A 254 -14.83 -20.67 -9.25
CA SER A 254 -15.80 -19.58 -9.06
C SER A 254 -16.55 -19.61 -7.73
N ASN A 255 -16.25 -20.58 -6.84
CA ASN A 255 -16.93 -20.70 -5.56
C ASN A 255 -16.74 -19.44 -4.73
N THR A 256 -17.82 -18.74 -4.44
CA THR A 256 -17.82 -17.63 -3.49
C THR A 256 -17.38 -18.15 -2.12
N PRO A 257 -16.35 -17.58 -1.49
CA PRO A 257 -15.96 -17.97 -0.15
C PRO A 257 -17.14 -17.84 0.82
N VAL A 258 -17.34 -18.83 1.68
CA VAL A 258 -18.38 -18.76 2.73
C VAL A 258 -18.06 -17.67 3.75
N ASN A 259 -16.75 -17.38 3.94
CA ASN A 259 -16.26 -16.40 4.88
C ASN A 259 -15.60 -15.22 4.13
N GLN A 260 -15.46 -14.08 4.82
CA GLN A 260 -14.70 -12.94 4.31
C GLN A 260 -13.32 -13.42 3.83
N PRO A 261 -12.90 -13.08 2.59
CA PRO A 261 -11.57 -13.42 2.11
C PRO A 261 -10.48 -12.88 3.06
N ALA A 262 -9.48 -13.69 3.36
CA ALA A 262 -8.41 -13.31 4.29
C ALA A 262 -7.04 -13.67 3.73
N THR A 263 -6.05 -12.80 3.97
CA THR A 263 -4.66 -13.03 3.56
C THR A 263 -3.71 -12.84 4.73
N LEU A 264 -2.69 -13.72 4.82
CA LEU A 264 -1.56 -13.52 5.73
C LEU A 264 -0.49 -12.68 5.03
N LEU A 265 -0.16 -11.56 5.63
CA LEU A 265 0.87 -10.65 5.13
C LEU A 265 2.24 -11.08 5.66
N GLY A 266 2.96 -11.91 4.89
CA GLY A 266 4.32 -12.37 5.20
C GLY A 266 5.43 -11.50 4.60
N VAL A 267 5.07 -10.58 3.68
CA VAL A 267 6.01 -9.67 3.02
C VAL A 267 5.96 -8.26 3.62
N PRO A 268 7.07 -7.50 3.56
CA PRO A 268 7.07 -6.15 4.09
C PRO A 268 6.15 -5.18 3.34
N LEU A 269 5.43 -4.33 4.08
CA LEU A 269 4.59 -3.27 3.50
C LEU A 269 5.37 -2.20 2.74
N PHE A 270 6.65 -2.00 3.02
CA PHE A 270 7.47 -1.06 2.26
C PHE A 270 7.80 -1.51 0.83
N HIS A 271 7.56 -2.77 0.48
CA HIS A 271 7.65 -3.28 -0.90
C HIS A 271 6.31 -3.17 -1.62
N ALA A 272 6.36 -3.01 -2.96
CA ALA A 272 5.16 -2.98 -3.81
C ALA A 272 4.29 -4.24 -3.64
N THR A 273 4.89 -5.41 -3.41
CA THR A 273 4.14 -6.64 -3.12
C THR A 273 3.27 -6.48 -1.87
N GLY A 274 3.83 -6.00 -0.77
CA GLY A 274 3.06 -5.79 0.48
C GLY A 274 2.07 -4.65 0.37
N SER A 275 2.51 -3.47 -0.06
CA SER A 275 1.67 -2.27 -0.10
C SER A 275 0.66 -2.26 -1.25
N HIS A 276 1.05 -2.67 -2.46
CA HIS A 276 0.17 -2.57 -3.62
C HIS A 276 -0.57 -3.89 -3.88
N ALA A 277 0.16 -5.01 -4.05
CA ALA A 277 -0.46 -6.27 -4.43
C ALA A 277 -1.22 -6.98 -3.28
N VAL A 278 -0.87 -6.69 -2.01
CA VAL A 278 -1.63 -7.19 -0.86
C VAL A 278 -2.53 -6.11 -0.29
N MET A 279 -2.00 -5.01 0.26
CA MET A 279 -2.79 -4.02 0.99
C MET A 279 -3.80 -3.31 0.09
N LEU A 280 -3.35 -2.60 -0.95
CA LEU A 280 -4.28 -1.84 -1.82
C LEU A 280 -5.23 -2.75 -2.59
N ALA A 281 -4.77 -3.92 -3.08
CA ALA A 281 -5.63 -4.89 -3.75
C ALA A 281 -6.67 -5.55 -2.83
N SER A 282 -6.59 -5.35 -1.51
CA SER A 282 -7.58 -5.87 -0.55
C SER A 282 -8.80 -4.98 -0.37
N TYR A 283 -8.76 -3.70 -0.82
CA TYR A 283 -9.86 -2.76 -0.60
C TYR A 283 -11.13 -3.17 -1.35
N ARG A 284 -11.06 -3.38 -2.65
CA ARG A 284 -12.25 -3.69 -3.46
C ARG A 284 -12.92 -5.01 -3.10
N PRO A 285 -12.20 -6.14 -2.93
CA PRO A 285 -12.80 -7.40 -2.51
C PRO A 285 -13.08 -7.48 -1.00
N GLN A 286 -12.87 -6.40 -0.25
CA GLN A 286 -13.03 -6.37 1.22
C GLN A 286 -12.26 -7.50 1.93
N ARG A 287 -11.02 -7.72 1.50
CA ARG A 287 -10.18 -8.79 2.03
C ARG A 287 -9.56 -8.39 3.37
N LYS A 288 -9.71 -9.24 4.36
CA LYS A 288 -9.05 -9.12 5.66
C LYS A 288 -7.54 -9.37 5.52
N ILE A 289 -6.72 -8.49 6.07
CA ILE A 289 -5.27 -8.63 6.14
C ILE A 289 -4.89 -8.99 7.55
N VAL A 290 -4.20 -10.12 7.71
CA VAL A 290 -3.63 -10.55 8.99
C VAL A 290 -2.13 -10.35 8.93
N SER A 291 -1.58 -9.54 9.82
CA SER A 291 -0.15 -9.22 9.85
C SER A 291 0.52 -9.69 11.13
N MET A 292 1.84 -9.88 11.05
CA MET A 292 2.71 -10.21 12.16
C MET A 292 3.85 -9.19 12.24
N ARG A 293 4.31 -8.91 13.47
CA ARG A 293 5.48 -8.05 13.67
C ARG A 293 6.72 -8.59 12.98
N LYS A 294 6.94 -9.89 13.08
CA LYS A 294 8.04 -10.64 12.48
C LYS A 294 7.53 -12.01 12.07
N TRP A 295 8.06 -12.54 10.97
CA TRP A 295 7.70 -13.88 10.54
C TRP A 295 8.05 -14.92 11.62
N ASP A 296 7.05 -15.71 11.98
CA ASP A 296 7.16 -16.87 12.88
C ASP A 296 6.27 -17.98 12.34
N VAL A 297 6.82 -19.18 12.16
CA VAL A 297 6.13 -20.30 11.50
C VAL A 297 4.97 -20.83 12.33
N GLU A 298 5.15 -20.93 13.65
CA GLU A 298 4.12 -21.48 14.56
C GLU A 298 2.98 -20.46 14.68
N GLN A 299 3.30 -19.19 14.84
CA GLN A 299 2.31 -18.11 14.83
C GLN A 299 1.57 -18.03 13.51
N ALA A 300 2.26 -18.20 12.37
CA ALA A 300 1.63 -18.20 11.06
C ALA A 300 0.61 -19.35 10.93
N ALA A 301 1.00 -20.57 11.33
CA ALA A 301 0.09 -21.72 11.30
C ALA A 301 -1.15 -21.51 12.19
N PHE A 302 -0.97 -20.97 13.40
CA PHE A 302 -2.06 -20.61 14.29
C PHE A 302 -2.99 -19.57 13.67
N LEU A 303 -2.44 -18.49 13.09
CA LEU A 303 -3.21 -17.41 12.46
C LEU A 303 -3.98 -17.91 11.23
N ILE A 304 -3.40 -18.80 10.42
CA ILE A 304 -4.06 -19.40 9.25
C ILE A 304 -5.35 -20.09 9.70
N GLN A 305 -5.28 -20.88 10.75
CA GLN A 305 -6.44 -21.57 11.29
C GLN A 305 -7.44 -20.62 11.97
N ARG A 306 -6.95 -19.74 12.87
CA ARG A 306 -7.78 -18.83 13.66
C ARG A 306 -8.56 -17.84 12.79
N GLU A 307 -7.91 -17.29 11.79
CA GLU A 307 -8.47 -16.25 10.93
C GLU A 307 -9.04 -16.77 9.63
N GLN A 308 -9.02 -18.10 9.42
CA GLN A 308 -9.48 -18.76 8.20
C GLN A 308 -8.86 -18.16 6.94
N ILE A 309 -7.55 -18.05 6.95
CA ILE A 309 -6.79 -17.41 5.87
C ILE A 309 -6.87 -18.24 4.61
N SER A 310 -7.31 -17.62 3.51
CA SER A 310 -7.48 -18.26 2.20
C SER A 310 -6.27 -18.07 1.28
N SER A 311 -5.39 -17.13 1.59
CA SER A 311 -4.18 -16.85 0.80
C SER A 311 -3.07 -16.29 1.68
N PHE A 312 -1.81 -16.42 1.24
CA PHE A 312 -0.68 -15.75 1.87
C PHE A 312 0.38 -15.39 0.83
N VAL A 313 1.15 -14.35 1.12
CA VAL A 313 2.23 -13.85 0.27
C VAL A 313 3.49 -13.64 1.09
#